data_32c8a3b9a719588c4848f73aae8f4d06
#
_entry.id   32c8a3b9a719588c4848f73aae8f4d06
#
_cell.length_a   1.000
_cell.length_b   1.000
_cell.length_c   1.000
_cell.angle_alpha   90.00
_cell.angle_beta   90.00
_cell.angle_gamma   90.00
#
_symmetry.space_group_name_H-M   'P 1'
#
loop_
_entity.id
_entity.type
_entity.pdbx_description
1 polymer ?
#
loop_
_entity_poly.entity_id
_entity_poly.type
_entity_poly.pdbx_seq_one_letter_code
_entity_poly.pdbx_strand_id
1 'polypeptide(L)'
;MNQLKKLFAVAALTACVLPVVAQYPVIPDSVKIRGEQQQKEIDRKSDEAWAKALPVVMSEATQGRPYKPWASKPEDLIKSNIPAFPGAEGGGAYTPGGRGGKVIVVNSLADSGPGTLREACETGGARIVVFNVSGVIRLKTPINVRAPYITIAGQTAPGDGVCVTGASFLLDTHDIIIRHMRFRRGAQDVFFRDDALGGNCVGNVIIDHCSASWGLDENMSVYRHVYNRDSTGHGLKLPTVNITIQNSIFSEALDCYNHAFGATIGGHNSMFCRNLFASNISRNCSIGMNEDFNLVNNVTFNWWNRSVDGGDETSRLNIINNYFKPGPITPKDKPIAHRIVKPESSRDKKKPDTFGKAYVAGNVVEGNARVTKNNWDGGVQVYDMPDAGKFTDQIRVNEPFSMPHVTIMDAKTAYNYVLENAGATFPKRDAVDARVMKTVKTGKAIYVKDAPEFVSTYVKRRLPVDSYKQGIITDPRQVGGLPEYKGTPVVDTDGDGMPDAWEVRYGLNPNDPGDAVKDCNGDGYTNIEKYINGIDPAKKVDWTDIKNNHDTLAKRKSLM
;
A
#
# COMPACT_ATOMS: atom_id res chain seq x y z
N MET A 1 39.36 57.18 -45.53
CA MET A 1 38.45 56.45 -46.43
C MET A 1 37.98 55.23 -45.72
N ASN A 2 36.71 55.12 -45.62
CA ASN A 2 35.88 54.48 -44.63
C ASN A 2 36.09 52.99 -44.42
N GLN A 3 36.35 52.58 -43.18
CA GLN A 3 36.16 51.23 -42.69
C GLN A 3 34.78 51.14 -42.02
N LEU A 4 33.89 50.34 -42.59
CA LEU A 4 32.64 49.98 -41.95
C LEU A 4 32.91 48.84 -40.92
N LYS A 5 32.70 49.17 -39.63
CA LYS A 5 32.66 48.18 -38.56
C LYS A 5 31.31 47.45 -38.60
N LYS A 6 31.31 46.17 -38.83
CA LYS A 6 30.15 45.31 -38.63
C LYS A 6 30.08 44.93 -37.13
N LEU A 7 29.07 45.45 -36.43
CA LEU A 7 28.67 44.98 -35.12
C LEU A 7 27.86 43.66 -35.29
N PHE A 8 28.38 42.57 -34.81
CA PHE A 8 27.59 41.37 -34.57
C PHE A 8 27.01 41.50 -33.15
N ALA A 9 25.70 41.66 -33.07
CA ALA A 9 24.97 41.54 -31.80
C ALA A 9 24.71 40.05 -31.54
N VAL A 10 25.43 39.43 -30.62
CA VAL A 10 25.12 38.12 -30.08
C VAL A 10 24.03 38.30 -29.04
N ALA A 11 22.79 37.97 -29.40
CA ALA A 11 21.70 37.87 -28.43
C ALA A 11 21.90 36.57 -27.67
N ALA A 12 22.41 36.64 -26.45
CA ALA A 12 22.45 35.56 -25.52
C ALA A 12 21.00 35.29 -25.01
N LEU A 13 20.37 34.23 -25.58
CA LEU A 13 19.15 33.67 -24.99
C LEU A 13 19.57 32.97 -23.67
N THR A 14 19.48 33.70 -22.57
CA THR A 14 19.45 33.08 -21.24
C THR A 14 18.11 32.38 -21.09
N ALA A 15 18.04 31.11 -21.42
CA ALA A 15 16.96 30.25 -20.99
C ALA A 15 17.03 30.17 -19.45
N CYS A 16 16.18 30.94 -18.77
CA CYS A 16 15.90 30.72 -17.36
C CYS A 16 15.31 29.32 -17.20
N VAL A 17 16.15 28.34 -16.93
CA VAL A 17 15.72 27.07 -16.38
C VAL A 17 15.25 27.39 -14.95
N LEU A 18 14.00 27.77 -14.82
CA LEU A 18 13.36 27.79 -13.51
C LEU A 18 13.43 26.38 -12.94
N PRO A 19 14.06 26.16 -11.77
CA PRO A 19 13.99 24.86 -11.15
C PRO A 19 12.50 24.56 -10.94
N VAL A 20 12.04 23.41 -11.42
CA VAL A 20 10.72 22.89 -11.08
C VAL A 20 10.80 22.46 -9.61
N VAL A 21 10.80 23.43 -8.72
CA VAL A 21 10.58 23.21 -7.29
C VAL A 21 9.17 22.63 -7.19
N ALA A 22 9.04 21.44 -6.62
CA ALA A 22 7.73 20.90 -6.28
C ALA A 22 7.01 22.00 -5.49
N GLN A 23 5.92 22.52 -6.05
CA GLN A 23 5.26 23.70 -5.47
C GLN A 23 4.41 23.22 -4.30
N TYR A 24 5.00 23.22 -3.11
CA TYR A 24 4.28 22.92 -1.89
C TYR A 24 3.20 23.97 -1.66
N PRO A 25 2.06 23.59 -1.04
CA PRO A 25 1.03 24.54 -0.69
C PRO A 25 1.55 25.61 0.25
N VAL A 26 1.15 26.86 0.01
CA VAL A 26 1.36 27.94 0.97
C VAL A 26 0.21 27.92 1.96
N ILE A 27 0.49 27.43 3.17
CA ILE A 27 -0.52 27.27 4.23
C ILE A 27 -0.50 28.54 5.10
N PRO A 28 -1.64 29.26 5.27
CA PRO A 28 -1.73 30.39 6.17
C PRO A 28 -1.45 30.01 7.63
N ASP A 29 -0.86 30.92 8.41
CA ASP A 29 -0.49 30.65 9.80
C ASP A 29 -1.68 30.27 10.68
N SER A 30 -2.86 30.86 10.45
CA SER A 30 -4.08 30.47 11.16
C SER A 30 -4.50 29.02 10.92
N VAL A 31 -4.25 28.49 9.72
CA VAL A 31 -4.51 27.06 9.38
C VAL A 31 -3.44 26.18 10.01
N LYS A 32 -2.16 26.60 9.99
CA LYS A 32 -1.07 25.88 10.65
C LYS A 32 -1.31 25.75 12.15
N ILE A 33 -1.58 26.87 12.83
CA ILE A 33 -1.83 26.89 14.29
C ILE A 33 -2.98 25.95 14.66
N ARG A 34 -4.09 26.01 13.92
CA ARG A 34 -5.22 25.12 14.15
C ARG A 34 -4.86 23.65 13.89
N GLY A 35 -4.16 23.37 12.80
CA GLY A 35 -3.72 22.03 12.47
C GLY A 35 -2.74 21.46 13.50
N GLU A 36 -1.79 22.25 13.98
CA GLU A 36 -0.85 21.87 15.05
C GLU A 36 -1.56 21.60 16.39
N GLN A 37 -2.60 22.37 16.70
CA GLN A 37 -3.44 22.11 17.89
C GLN A 37 -4.21 20.79 17.75
N GLN A 38 -4.76 20.53 16.55
CA GLN A 38 -5.43 19.26 16.27
C GLN A 38 -4.44 18.08 16.33
N GLN A 39 -3.23 18.26 15.77
CA GLN A 39 -2.20 17.22 15.84
C GLN A 39 -1.80 16.89 17.27
N LYS A 40 -1.59 17.91 18.13
CA LYS A 40 -1.31 17.69 19.56
C LYS A 40 -2.41 16.89 20.27
N GLU A 41 -3.66 17.15 19.95
CA GLU A 41 -4.78 16.39 20.53
C GLU A 41 -4.86 14.96 19.98
N ILE A 42 -4.54 14.75 18.69
CA ILE A 42 -4.42 13.42 18.07
C ILE A 42 -3.31 12.62 18.76
N ASP A 43 -2.13 13.23 18.91
CA ASP A 43 -0.97 12.61 19.55
C ASP A 43 -1.27 12.25 21.01
N ARG A 44 -1.88 13.17 21.77
CA ARG A 44 -2.28 12.93 23.15
C ARG A 44 -3.21 11.72 23.30
N LYS A 45 -4.22 11.61 22.44
CA LYS A 45 -5.16 10.46 22.45
C LYS A 45 -4.47 9.15 22.07
N SER A 46 -3.59 9.19 21.06
CA SER A 46 -2.79 8.03 20.67
C SER A 46 -1.86 7.59 21.80
N ASP A 47 -1.24 8.53 22.51
CA ASP A 47 -0.37 8.24 23.66
C ASP A 47 -1.14 7.68 24.85
N GLU A 48 -2.35 8.16 25.12
CA GLU A 48 -3.23 7.60 26.15
C GLU A 48 -3.68 6.17 25.83
N ALA A 49 -4.02 5.89 24.58
CA ALA A 49 -4.35 4.54 24.13
C ALA A 49 -3.12 3.62 24.26
N TRP A 50 -1.96 4.10 23.84
CA TRP A 50 -0.70 3.37 23.96
C TRP A 50 -0.31 3.09 25.40
N ALA A 51 -0.45 4.06 26.30
CA ALA A 51 -0.17 3.88 27.72
C ALA A 51 -1.01 2.78 28.37
N LYS A 52 -2.23 2.54 27.87
CA LYS A 52 -3.10 1.42 28.29
C LYS A 52 -2.67 0.10 27.64
N ALA A 53 -2.24 0.13 26.38
CA ALA A 53 -1.85 -1.06 25.62
C ALA A 53 -0.47 -1.60 26.03
N LEU A 54 0.48 -0.72 26.35
CA LEU A 54 1.87 -1.07 26.61
C LEU A 54 2.08 -2.12 27.71
N PRO A 55 1.42 -2.07 28.88
CA PRO A 55 1.58 -3.10 29.90
C PRO A 55 1.23 -4.51 29.41
N VAL A 56 0.20 -4.63 28.56
CA VAL A 56 -0.21 -5.90 27.96
C VAL A 56 0.86 -6.38 26.97
N VAL A 57 1.35 -5.49 26.10
CA VAL A 57 2.42 -5.78 25.15
C VAL A 57 3.69 -6.27 25.88
N MET A 58 4.08 -5.59 26.95
CA MET A 58 5.26 -5.97 27.74
C MET A 58 5.07 -7.29 28.48
N SER A 59 3.87 -7.59 28.96
CA SER A 59 3.53 -8.90 29.56
C SER A 59 3.65 -10.02 28.53
N GLU A 60 3.08 -9.85 27.32
CA GLU A 60 3.18 -10.84 26.23
C GLU A 60 4.62 -11.01 25.72
N ALA A 61 5.43 -9.95 25.80
CA ALA A 61 6.84 -10.02 25.42
C ALA A 61 7.63 -11.02 26.28
N THR A 62 7.26 -11.21 27.54
CA THR A 62 7.86 -12.23 28.42
C THR A 62 7.29 -13.64 28.20
N GLN A 63 6.21 -13.75 27.42
CA GLN A 63 5.48 -15.00 27.16
C GLN A 63 5.70 -15.53 25.72
N GLY A 64 6.73 -15.04 25.02
CA GLY A 64 7.09 -15.53 23.69
C GLY A 64 6.60 -14.67 22.51
N ARG A 65 6.04 -13.49 22.76
CA ARG A 65 5.68 -12.48 21.75
C ARG A 65 6.52 -11.22 21.93
N PRO A 66 7.81 -11.24 21.59
CA PRO A 66 8.73 -10.13 21.88
C PRO A 66 8.30 -8.85 21.16
N TYR A 67 8.39 -7.73 21.91
CA TYR A 67 8.20 -6.40 21.35
C TYR A 67 9.56 -5.81 20.93
N LYS A 68 9.75 -5.57 19.64
CA LYS A 68 11.02 -5.15 19.06
C LYS A 68 10.86 -3.93 18.13
N PRO A 69 10.57 -2.75 18.69
CA PRO A 69 10.35 -1.54 17.89
C PRO A 69 11.62 -1.04 17.17
N TRP A 70 12.78 -1.61 17.48
CA TRP A 70 14.07 -1.27 16.84
C TRP A 70 14.50 -2.22 15.71
N ALA A 71 13.67 -3.23 15.36
CA ALA A 71 14.05 -4.22 14.36
C ALA A 71 14.44 -3.55 13.03
N SER A 72 15.57 -3.96 12.49
CA SER A 72 16.15 -3.38 11.26
C SER A 72 16.73 -4.43 10.32
N LYS A 73 16.75 -5.70 10.75
CA LYS A 73 17.19 -6.85 9.98
C LYS A 73 16.10 -7.93 9.97
N PRO A 74 16.02 -8.74 8.90
CA PRO A 74 15.00 -9.80 8.78
C PRO A 74 14.97 -10.78 9.95
N GLU A 75 16.09 -11.06 10.57
CA GLU A 75 16.26 -12.00 11.70
C GLU A 75 15.91 -11.39 13.07
N ASP A 76 15.73 -10.07 13.15
CA ASP A 76 15.33 -9.42 14.40
C ASP A 76 13.91 -9.83 14.85
N LEU A 77 13.05 -10.18 13.90
CA LEU A 77 11.66 -10.57 14.16
C LEU A 77 11.45 -12.07 14.00
N ILE A 78 10.60 -12.64 14.86
CA ILE A 78 10.28 -14.08 14.85
C ILE A 78 9.36 -14.38 13.67
N LYS A 79 9.66 -15.48 12.95
CA LYS A 79 8.79 -16.00 11.88
C LYS A 79 7.99 -17.20 12.39
N SER A 80 6.76 -17.31 11.93
CA SER A 80 5.94 -18.50 12.12
C SER A 80 6.47 -19.68 11.28
N ASN A 81 6.20 -20.91 11.71
CA ASN A 81 6.56 -22.10 10.95
C ASN A 81 5.65 -22.34 9.73
N ILE A 82 4.45 -21.76 9.74
CA ILE A 82 3.48 -21.84 8.65
C ILE A 82 3.18 -20.44 8.11
N PRO A 83 2.70 -20.31 6.88
CA PRO A 83 2.35 -19.00 6.30
C PRO A 83 1.36 -18.21 7.16
N ALA A 84 1.34 -16.90 6.99
CA ALA A 84 0.37 -16.00 7.64
C ALA A 84 -1.08 -16.42 7.32
N PHE A 85 -1.28 -16.87 6.09
CA PHE A 85 -2.50 -17.47 5.55
C PHE A 85 -2.12 -18.24 4.27
N PRO A 86 -2.95 -19.18 3.80
CA PRO A 86 -2.71 -19.87 2.53
C PRO A 86 -2.66 -18.88 1.36
N GLY A 87 -1.58 -18.93 0.56
CA GLY A 87 -1.30 -17.98 -0.53
C GLY A 87 -0.48 -16.76 -0.12
N ALA A 88 -0.02 -16.67 1.14
CA ALA A 88 0.95 -15.65 1.54
C ALA A 88 2.32 -15.93 0.93
N GLU A 89 2.91 -14.95 0.23
CA GLU A 89 4.22 -15.04 -0.40
C GLU A 89 5.12 -13.88 0.02
N GLY A 90 6.41 -13.96 -0.30
CA GLY A 90 7.34 -12.87 -0.05
C GLY A 90 7.91 -12.82 1.36
N GLY A 91 8.54 -11.70 1.71
CA GLY A 91 9.24 -11.50 2.99
C GLY A 91 8.33 -11.53 4.21
N GLY A 92 7.11 -11.01 4.08
CA GLY A 92 6.08 -11.02 5.13
C GLY A 92 5.26 -12.31 5.22
N ALA A 93 5.53 -13.30 4.38
CA ALA A 93 4.70 -14.51 4.27
C ALA A 93 4.56 -15.31 5.57
N TYR A 94 5.53 -15.20 6.46
CA TYR A 94 5.59 -15.97 7.71
C TYR A 94 5.37 -15.10 8.96
N THR A 95 4.74 -13.93 8.81
CA THR A 95 4.35 -13.16 9.99
C THR A 95 3.25 -13.89 10.77
N PRO A 96 3.37 -14.01 12.10
CA PRO A 96 2.32 -14.63 12.91
C PRO A 96 1.05 -13.77 13.00
N GLY A 97 1.15 -12.44 12.80
CA GLY A 97 0.01 -11.56 13.02
C GLY A 97 -0.60 -11.77 14.41
N GLY A 98 -1.92 -11.79 14.47
CA GLY A 98 -2.67 -12.01 15.72
C GLY A 98 -2.90 -13.47 16.12
N ARG A 99 -2.21 -14.45 15.50
CA ARG A 99 -2.44 -15.89 15.73
C ARG A 99 -2.42 -16.26 17.22
N GLY A 100 -3.47 -16.98 17.67
CA GLY A 100 -3.63 -17.40 19.06
C GLY A 100 -3.90 -16.25 20.05
N GLY A 101 -4.17 -15.05 19.55
CA GLY A 101 -4.60 -13.90 20.35
C GLY A 101 -6.11 -13.79 20.48
N LYS A 102 -6.58 -12.72 21.11
CA LYS A 102 -8.02 -12.46 21.25
C LYS A 102 -8.69 -12.25 19.90
N VAL A 103 -9.91 -12.73 19.75
CA VAL A 103 -10.77 -12.30 18.65
C VAL A 103 -11.54 -11.05 19.08
N ILE A 104 -11.54 -10.02 18.24
CA ILE A 104 -12.26 -8.77 18.48
C ILE A 104 -13.21 -8.54 17.33
N VAL A 105 -14.52 -8.56 17.63
CA VAL A 105 -15.57 -8.36 16.63
C VAL A 105 -15.91 -6.89 16.51
N VAL A 106 -15.67 -6.31 15.35
CA VAL A 106 -16.12 -4.96 15.00
C VAL A 106 -17.59 -5.02 14.58
N ASN A 107 -18.46 -4.42 15.39
CA ASN A 107 -19.91 -4.38 15.16
C ASN A 107 -20.46 -2.95 15.10
N SER A 108 -19.59 -1.93 15.14
CA SER A 108 -19.93 -0.51 15.06
C SER A 108 -19.16 0.20 13.95
N LEU A 109 -19.86 1.04 13.18
CA LEU A 109 -19.28 1.93 12.17
C LEU A 109 -18.85 3.29 12.74
N ALA A 110 -19.01 3.51 14.04
CA ALA A 110 -18.59 4.75 14.70
C ALA A 110 -17.08 4.94 14.65
N ASP A 111 -16.61 6.20 14.76
CA ASP A 111 -15.19 6.52 14.78
C ASP A 111 -14.48 5.98 16.03
N SER A 112 -15.17 5.96 17.17
CA SER A 112 -14.60 5.54 18.46
C SER A 112 -15.68 5.01 19.42
N GLY A 113 -15.27 4.31 20.46
CA GLY A 113 -16.12 3.68 21.45
C GLY A 113 -16.17 2.16 21.31
N PRO A 114 -17.01 1.49 22.13
CA PRO A 114 -17.10 0.04 22.13
C PRO A 114 -17.48 -0.56 20.78
N GLY A 115 -16.84 -1.67 20.41
CA GLY A 115 -17.10 -2.42 19.18
C GLY A 115 -16.63 -1.74 17.89
N THR A 116 -15.81 -0.68 17.98
CA THR A 116 -15.28 0.04 16.81
C THR A 116 -13.95 -0.53 16.33
N LEU A 117 -13.62 -0.27 15.05
CA LEU A 117 -12.31 -0.58 14.50
C LEU A 117 -11.17 0.11 15.27
N ARG A 118 -11.37 1.35 15.72
CA ARG A 118 -10.38 2.08 16.50
C ARG A 118 -10.04 1.36 17.80
N GLU A 119 -11.06 0.95 18.58
CA GLU A 119 -10.85 0.20 19.82
C GLU A 119 -10.05 -1.08 19.55
N ALA A 120 -10.41 -1.85 18.53
CA ALA A 120 -9.71 -3.08 18.15
C ALA A 120 -8.24 -2.84 17.75
N CYS A 121 -7.96 -1.73 17.06
CA CYS A 121 -6.63 -1.39 16.59
C CYS A 121 -5.72 -0.81 17.69
N GLU A 122 -6.28 -0.01 18.60
CA GLU A 122 -5.53 0.72 19.63
C GLU A 122 -5.40 -0.08 20.95
N THR A 123 -6.04 -1.26 21.06
CA THR A 123 -5.87 -2.15 22.22
C THR A 123 -4.52 -2.89 22.18
N GLY A 124 -4.05 -3.34 23.35
CA GLY A 124 -2.82 -4.14 23.49
C GLY A 124 -3.07 -5.64 23.39
N GLY A 125 -2.00 -6.38 23.12
CA GLY A 125 -1.97 -7.83 23.01
C GLY A 125 -2.27 -8.36 21.62
N ALA A 126 -1.91 -9.63 21.42
CA ALA A 126 -2.16 -10.32 20.17
C ALA A 126 -3.67 -10.43 19.89
N ARG A 127 -4.09 -10.12 18.67
CA ARG A 127 -5.51 -10.03 18.33
C ARG A 127 -5.82 -10.26 16.86
N ILE A 128 -6.97 -10.88 16.63
CA ILE A 128 -7.57 -11.03 15.30
C ILE A 128 -8.83 -10.17 15.27
N VAL A 129 -8.86 -9.19 14.38
CA VAL A 129 -9.97 -8.25 14.20
C VAL A 129 -10.84 -8.75 13.05
N VAL A 130 -12.09 -9.07 13.35
CA VAL A 130 -13.11 -9.50 12.40
C VAL A 130 -14.28 -8.52 12.39
N PHE A 131 -15.10 -8.55 11.36
CA PHE A 131 -16.20 -7.60 11.19
C PHE A 131 -17.53 -8.33 11.12
N ASN A 132 -18.47 -7.93 11.96
CA ASN A 132 -19.87 -8.32 11.88
C ASN A 132 -20.77 -7.11 11.58
N VAL A 133 -20.28 -6.19 10.77
CA VAL A 133 -20.96 -4.99 10.30
C VAL A 133 -20.53 -4.68 8.87
N SER A 134 -21.42 -4.12 8.07
CA SER A 134 -21.12 -3.62 6.72
C SER A 134 -21.40 -2.12 6.64
N GLY A 135 -20.53 -1.37 5.99
CA GLY A 135 -20.72 0.07 5.87
C GLY A 135 -19.42 0.87 5.74
N VAL A 136 -19.56 2.18 5.94
CA VAL A 136 -18.46 3.14 5.88
C VAL A 136 -18.10 3.62 7.27
N ILE A 137 -16.89 3.28 7.72
CA ILE A 137 -16.28 3.79 8.96
C ILE A 137 -15.64 5.15 8.65
N ARG A 138 -16.24 6.23 9.18
CA ARG A 138 -15.78 7.61 8.92
C ARG A 138 -14.92 8.09 10.09
N LEU A 139 -13.61 8.03 9.89
CA LEU A 139 -12.64 8.49 10.88
C LEU A 139 -12.61 10.03 10.95
N LYS A 140 -12.63 10.57 12.15
CA LYS A 140 -12.42 11.99 12.44
C LYS A 140 -10.93 12.31 12.65
N THR A 141 -10.16 11.31 13.10
CA THR A 141 -8.72 11.39 13.33
C THR A 141 -8.07 10.08 12.86
N PRO A 142 -6.79 10.06 12.53
CA PRO A 142 -6.11 8.82 12.17
C PRO A 142 -6.27 7.72 13.22
N ILE A 143 -6.34 6.46 12.77
CA ILE A 143 -6.09 5.31 13.64
C ILE A 143 -4.60 5.00 13.57
N ASN A 144 -3.95 4.83 14.73
CA ASN A 144 -2.55 4.45 14.80
C ASN A 144 -2.38 3.09 15.49
N VAL A 145 -2.01 2.06 14.73
CA VAL A 145 -1.77 0.71 15.24
C VAL A 145 -0.36 0.65 15.82
N ARG A 146 -0.24 0.74 17.16
CA ARG A 146 1.05 0.77 17.89
C ARG A 146 1.39 -0.56 18.56
N ALA A 147 0.40 -1.36 18.92
CA ALA A 147 0.62 -2.68 19.53
C ALA A 147 0.82 -3.75 18.46
N PRO A 148 1.87 -4.60 18.57
CA PRO A 148 2.17 -5.66 17.61
C PRO A 148 1.17 -6.82 17.66
N TYR A 149 1.39 -7.81 16.79
CA TYR A 149 0.61 -9.05 16.71
C TYR A 149 -0.86 -8.83 16.40
N ILE A 150 -1.15 -8.21 15.25
CA ILE A 150 -2.51 -7.93 14.80
C ILE A 150 -2.80 -8.57 13.43
N THR A 151 -3.99 -9.18 13.32
CA THR A 151 -4.59 -9.57 12.04
C THR A 151 -5.89 -8.80 11.84
N ILE A 152 -6.06 -8.11 10.71
CA ILE A 152 -7.29 -7.39 10.35
C ILE A 152 -7.90 -8.08 9.13
N ALA A 153 -9.04 -8.74 9.34
CA ALA A 153 -9.69 -9.61 8.37
C ALA A 153 -10.95 -8.96 7.77
N GLY A 154 -10.78 -8.03 6.83
CA GLY A 154 -11.89 -7.33 6.17
C GLY A 154 -12.84 -8.25 5.39
N GLN A 155 -12.38 -9.43 5.00
CA GLN A 155 -13.18 -10.45 4.31
C GLN A 155 -14.34 -11.02 5.14
N THR A 156 -14.32 -10.84 6.45
CA THR A 156 -15.38 -11.34 7.35
C THR A 156 -16.60 -10.42 7.37
N ALA A 157 -16.46 -9.19 6.94
CA ALA A 157 -17.58 -8.24 6.92
C ALA A 157 -18.75 -8.77 6.05
N PRO A 158 -20.00 -8.67 6.52
CA PRO A 158 -21.14 -9.17 5.77
C PRO A 158 -21.43 -8.34 4.51
N GLY A 159 -22.15 -8.92 3.57
CA GLY A 159 -22.70 -8.24 2.40
C GLY A 159 -21.67 -7.59 1.48
N ASP A 160 -21.66 -6.26 1.40
CA ASP A 160 -20.75 -5.50 0.53
C ASP A 160 -19.41 -5.19 1.22
N GLY A 161 -19.25 -5.55 2.51
CA GLY A 161 -18.01 -5.33 3.26
C GLY A 161 -17.92 -3.98 3.94
N VAL A 162 -16.71 -3.60 4.34
CA VAL A 162 -16.41 -2.34 5.05
C VAL A 162 -15.44 -1.47 4.25
N CYS A 163 -15.56 -0.14 4.48
CA CYS A 163 -14.64 0.85 3.94
C CYS A 163 -14.28 1.88 5.01
N VAL A 164 -13.00 2.18 5.17
CA VAL A 164 -12.48 3.21 6.07
C VAL A 164 -12.22 4.48 5.26
N THR A 165 -12.67 5.64 5.75
CA THR A 165 -12.51 6.95 5.08
C THR A 165 -12.34 8.08 6.10
N GLY A 166 -11.96 9.27 5.63
CA GLY A 166 -11.93 10.51 6.41
C GLY A 166 -10.57 10.87 6.98
N ALA A 167 -9.80 9.90 7.46
CA ALA A 167 -8.43 10.10 7.94
C ALA A 167 -7.55 8.88 7.60
N SER A 168 -6.24 9.01 7.81
CA SER A 168 -5.25 7.96 7.56
C SER A 168 -5.40 6.76 8.48
N PHE A 169 -5.00 5.59 7.99
CA PHE A 169 -4.79 4.40 8.79
C PHE A 169 -3.28 4.13 8.90
N LEU A 170 -2.74 4.23 10.11
CA LEU A 170 -1.30 4.22 10.34
C LEU A 170 -0.84 2.95 11.05
N LEU A 171 0.27 2.39 10.56
CA LEU A 171 0.93 1.21 11.09
C LEU A 171 2.25 1.64 11.73
N ASP A 172 2.37 1.52 13.06
CA ASP A 172 3.54 1.97 13.82
C ASP A 172 4.06 0.84 14.74
N THR A 173 4.13 -0.37 14.18
CA THR A 173 4.53 -1.58 14.91
C THR A 173 4.98 -2.70 13.96
N HIS A 174 5.07 -3.94 14.47
CA HIS A 174 5.43 -5.15 13.74
C HIS A 174 4.39 -6.26 13.89
N ASP A 175 4.56 -7.34 13.12
CA ASP A 175 3.68 -8.53 13.12
C ASP A 175 2.23 -8.19 12.76
N ILE A 176 2.04 -7.75 11.50
CA ILE A 176 0.79 -7.20 10.98
C ILE A 176 0.32 -8.02 9.77
N ILE A 177 -0.92 -8.47 9.81
CA ILE A 177 -1.65 -9.03 8.65
C ILE A 177 -2.87 -8.17 8.38
N ILE A 178 -3.03 -7.67 7.16
CA ILE A 178 -4.23 -6.93 6.74
C ILE A 178 -4.74 -7.55 5.43
N ARG A 179 -5.99 -7.98 5.41
CA ARG A 179 -6.61 -8.58 4.24
C ARG A 179 -7.97 -7.97 3.92
N HIS A 180 -8.25 -7.78 2.61
CA HIS A 180 -9.54 -7.35 2.05
C HIS A 180 -10.12 -6.05 2.64
N MET A 181 -9.28 -5.15 3.13
CA MET A 181 -9.69 -3.84 3.63
C MET A 181 -9.70 -2.78 2.51
N ARG A 182 -10.58 -1.79 2.66
CA ARG A 182 -10.64 -0.61 1.79
C ARG A 182 -10.33 0.63 2.59
N PHE A 183 -9.28 1.35 2.17
CA PHE A 183 -8.84 2.61 2.77
C PHE A 183 -9.00 3.72 1.73
N ARG A 184 -9.99 4.60 1.93
CA ARG A 184 -10.29 5.68 0.99
C ARG A 184 -10.27 7.01 1.73
N ARG A 185 -9.09 7.65 1.77
CA ARG A 185 -8.84 8.86 2.56
C ARG A 185 -9.88 9.95 2.29
N GLY A 186 -9.99 10.42 1.10
CA GLY A 186 -11.09 11.19 0.50
C GLY A 186 -11.35 12.61 0.97
N ALA A 187 -10.92 13.02 2.16
CA ALA A 187 -11.13 14.37 2.67
C ALA A 187 -10.02 15.33 2.20
N GLN A 188 -10.42 16.52 1.71
CA GLN A 188 -9.48 17.54 1.24
C GLN A 188 -9.04 18.42 2.40
N ASP A 189 -7.92 18.10 3.04
CA ASP A 189 -7.34 18.88 4.13
C ASP A 189 -5.90 19.29 3.78
N VAL A 190 -5.64 20.58 3.74
CA VAL A 190 -4.31 21.10 3.36
C VAL A 190 -3.27 20.90 4.44
N PHE A 191 -3.66 20.84 5.71
CA PHE A 191 -2.74 20.60 6.82
C PHE A 191 -2.44 19.09 6.94
N PHE A 192 -3.48 18.26 6.94
CA PHE A 192 -3.37 16.80 6.98
C PHE A 192 -3.35 16.22 5.56
N ARG A 193 -2.28 16.52 4.83
CA ARG A 193 -1.99 15.89 3.52
C ARG A 193 -1.25 14.61 3.79
N ASP A 194 -1.98 13.56 3.99
CA ASP A 194 -1.48 12.27 4.42
C ASP A 194 -1.96 11.14 3.51
N ASP A 195 -1.42 9.97 3.74
CA ASP A 195 -1.69 8.76 3.00
C ASP A 195 -3.05 8.16 3.38
N ALA A 196 -3.60 7.33 2.51
CA ALA A 196 -4.78 6.55 2.90
C ALA A 196 -4.42 5.41 3.86
N LEU A 197 -3.27 4.75 3.60
CA LEU A 197 -2.69 3.69 4.44
C LEU A 197 -1.18 3.90 4.50
N GLY A 198 -0.58 3.89 5.69
CA GLY A 198 0.86 4.11 5.79
C GLY A 198 1.38 4.04 7.20
N GLY A 199 2.49 4.72 7.47
CA GLY A 199 3.04 4.87 8.82
C GLY A 199 4.51 4.46 8.96
N ASN A 200 4.92 4.22 10.21
CA ASN A 200 6.29 3.84 10.58
C ASN A 200 6.36 2.33 10.87
N CYS A 201 6.01 1.52 9.90
CA CYS A 201 5.91 0.08 10.03
C CYS A 201 7.29 -0.56 10.27
N VAL A 202 7.42 -1.32 11.36
CA VAL A 202 8.69 -1.92 11.78
C VAL A 202 9.02 -3.16 10.94
N GLY A 203 8.11 -4.12 10.84
CA GLY A 203 8.38 -5.33 10.05
C GLY A 203 7.42 -6.48 10.32
N ASN A 204 7.70 -7.64 9.71
CA ASN A 204 6.78 -8.79 9.66
C ASN A 204 5.38 -8.32 9.22
N VAL A 205 5.27 -7.83 8.00
CA VAL A 205 4.04 -7.22 7.48
C VAL A 205 3.60 -7.90 6.21
N ILE A 206 2.32 -8.26 6.15
CA ILE A 206 1.68 -8.64 4.89
C ILE A 206 0.36 -7.90 4.70
N ILE A 207 0.25 -7.19 3.58
CA ILE A 207 -0.95 -6.50 3.12
C ILE A 207 -1.42 -7.19 1.85
N ASP A 208 -2.60 -7.79 1.90
CA ASP A 208 -3.10 -8.67 0.84
C ASP A 208 -4.54 -8.33 0.45
N HIS A 209 -4.79 -8.25 -0.85
CA HIS A 209 -6.11 -7.92 -1.39
C HIS A 209 -6.75 -6.66 -0.76
N CYS A 210 -5.94 -5.62 -0.52
CA CYS A 210 -6.42 -4.35 -0.02
C CYS A 210 -6.57 -3.32 -1.14
N SER A 211 -7.42 -2.32 -0.91
CA SER A 211 -7.59 -1.19 -1.83
C SER A 211 -7.34 0.11 -1.09
N ALA A 212 -6.32 0.87 -1.48
CA ALA A 212 -6.04 2.20 -0.96
C ALA A 212 -6.20 3.24 -2.08
N SER A 213 -7.00 4.27 -1.82
CA SER A 213 -7.35 5.31 -2.80
C SER A 213 -7.57 6.65 -2.15
N TRP A 214 -7.51 7.70 -2.99
CA TRP A 214 -7.88 9.05 -2.60
C TRP A 214 -7.03 9.63 -1.48
N GLY A 215 -5.76 9.18 -1.38
CA GLY A 215 -4.74 9.79 -0.54
C GLY A 215 -4.45 11.23 -0.98
N LEU A 216 -4.01 12.08 -0.05
CA LEU A 216 -3.65 13.47 -0.33
C LEU A 216 -2.15 13.67 -0.53
N ASP A 217 -1.33 12.72 -0.09
CA ASP A 217 0.07 12.54 -0.45
C ASP A 217 0.19 11.24 -1.27
N GLU A 218 0.41 10.09 -0.66
CA GLU A 218 0.32 8.79 -1.32
C GLU A 218 -1.00 8.06 -0.99
N ASN A 219 -1.33 7.06 -1.80
CA ASN A 219 -2.33 6.09 -1.37
C ASN A 219 -1.77 5.14 -0.31
N MET A 220 -0.45 4.86 -0.35
CA MET A 220 0.24 4.05 0.65
C MET A 220 1.71 4.45 0.80
N SER A 221 2.21 4.49 2.07
CA SER A 221 3.64 4.62 2.36
C SER A 221 4.06 3.67 3.47
N VAL A 222 4.81 2.60 3.11
CA VAL A 222 5.40 1.65 4.05
C VAL A 222 6.78 1.24 3.53
N TYR A 223 7.85 1.76 4.13
CA TYR A 223 9.23 1.45 3.70
C TYR A 223 10.27 1.57 4.82
N ARG A 224 9.95 2.30 5.88
CA ARG A 224 10.83 2.58 7.01
C ARG A 224 10.06 2.87 8.27
N HIS A 225 10.76 2.86 9.40
CA HIS A 225 10.27 3.42 10.67
C HIS A 225 11.33 4.31 11.32
N VAL A 226 10.93 5.06 12.34
CA VAL A 226 11.82 5.93 13.11
C VAL A 226 11.79 5.46 14.55
N TYR A 227 12.94 4.95 14.99
CA TYR A 227 13.12 4.46 16.36
C TYR A 227 13.81 5.51 17.23
N ASN A 228 13.44 5.54 18.50
CA ASN A 228 14.03 6.40 19.54
C ASN A 228 13.99 7.89 19.17
N ARG A 229 12.78 8.38 18.88
CA ARG A 229 12.56 9.80 18.55
C ARG A 229 12.85 10.67 19.77
N ASP A 230 13.63 11.72 19.58
CA ASP A 230 13.80 12.80 20.55
C ASP A 230 12.59 13.77 20.56
N SER A 231 12.64 14.77 21.45
CA SER A 231 11.59 15.80 21.56
C SER A 231 11.38 16.64 20.29
N THR A 232 12.32 16.60 19.35
CA THR A 232 12.22 17.28 18.06
C THR A 232 11.69 16.39 16.94
N GLY A 233 11.38 15.13 17.27
CA GLY A 233 10.91 14.11 16.32
C GLY A 233 12.02 13.44 15.52
N HIS A 234 13.30 13.75 15.77
CA HIS A 234 14.43 13.06 15.18
C HIS A 234 14.66 11.72 15.86
N GLY A 235 15.15 10.76 15.10
CA GLY A 235 15.50 9.43 15.60
C GLY A 235 16.23 8.62 14.53
N LEU A 236 16.51 7.36 14.85
CA LEU A 236 17.12 6.43 13.90
C LEU A 236 16.12 6.03 12.83
N LYS A 237 16.44 6.32 11.58
CA LYS A 237 15.66 5.82 10.43
C LYS A 237 16.12 4.40 10.13
N LEU A 238 15.24 3.44 10.35
CA LEU A 238 15.47 2.02 10.14
C LEU A 238 14.54 1.51 9.03
N PRO A 239 14.97 0.54 8.20
CA PRO A 239 14.12 -0.03 7.17
C PRO A 239 12.97 -0.84 7.79
N THR A 240 11.84 -0.91 7.11
CA THR A 240 10.85 -1.96 7.37
C THR A 240 11.45 -3.31 6.97
N VAL A 241 11.28 -4.36 7.79
CA VAL A 241 11.84 -5.69 7.50
C VAL A 241 10.76 -6.74 7.31
N ASN A 242 11.02 -7.76 6.46
CA ASN A 242 10.06 -8.85 6.18
C ASN A 242 8.68 -8.29 5.75
N ILE A 243 8.63 -7.60 4.62
CA ILE A 243 7.41 -6.97 4.13
C ILE A 243 6.92 -7.62 2.83
N THR A 244 5.63 -7.85 2.75
CA THR A 244 4.93 -8.19 1.51
C THR A 244 3.71 -7.30 1.31
N ILE A 245 3.58 -6.74 0.10
CA ILE A 245 2.34 -6.13 -0.38
C ILE A 245 1.96 -6.86 -1.66
N GLN A 246 0.85 -7.61 -1.61
CA GLN A 246 0.42 -8.42 -2.74
C GLN A 246 -1.06 -8.23 -3.08
N ASN A 247 -1.42 -8.46 -4.35
CA ASN A 247 -2.81 -8.47 -4.83
C ASN A 247 -3.62 -7.22 -4.46
N SER A 248 -3.01 -6.05 -4.33
CA SER A 248 -3.64 -4.84 -3.81
C SER A 248 -3.78 -3.75 -4.88
N ILE A 249 -4.66 -2.76 -4.65
CA ILE A 249 -4.90 -1.63 -5.55
C ILE A 249 -4.47 -0.32 -4.88
N PHE A 250 -3.70 0.50 -5.60
CA PHE A 250 -3.32 1.87 -5.23
C PHE A 250 -3.74 2.80 -6.35
N SER A 251 -4.86 3.51 -6.17
CA SER A 251 -5.46 4.25 -7.29
C SER A 251 -5.99 5.61 -6.91
N GLU A 252 -5.95 6.52 -7.89
CA GLU A 252 -6.69 7.78 -7.85
C GLU A 252 -6.37 8.65 -6.64
N ALA A 253 -5.09 8.78 -6.27
CA ALA A 253 -4.69 9.79 -5.31
C ALA A 253 -5.18 11.18 -5.75
N LEU A 254 -5.61 12.02 -4.81
CA LEU A 254 -6.27 13.30 -5.10
C LEU A 254 -5.25 14.41 -5.41
N ASP A 255 -5.30 14.98 -6.60
CA ASP A 255 -4.42 16.09 -7.02
C ASP A 255 -4.87 17.45 -6.47
N CYS A 256 -5.22 17.50 -5.19
CA CYS A 256 -5.64 18.74 -4.52
C CYS A 256 -4.47 19.70 -4.29
N TYR A 257 -3.27 19.14 -4.03
CA TYR A 257 -2.10 19.88 -3.56
C TYR A 257 -0.82 19.56 -4.33
N ASN A 258 -0.94 19.10 -5.58
CA ASN A 258 0.16 18.62 -6.44
C ASN A 258 0.90 17.38 -5.91
N HIS A 259 0.26 16.56 -5.07
CA HIS A 259 0.77 15.35 -4.43
C HIS A 259 -0.19 14.17 -4.59
N ALA A 260 -0.58 13.85 -5.80
CA ALA A 260 -1.45 12.71 -6.11
C ALA A 260 -0.61 11.47 -6.42
N PHE A 261 0.06 10.91 -5.42
CA PHE A 261 1.04 9.85 -5.60
C PHE A 261 0.47 8.45 -5.33
N GLY A 262 1.01 7.45 -6.02
CA GLY A 262 0.57 6.06 -5.87
C GLY A 262 1.03 5.46 -4.55
N ALA A 263 2.33 5.25 -4.41
CA ALA A 263 2.90 4.65 -3.19
C ALA A 263 4.39 4.97 -3.03
N THR A 264 4.86 5.06 -1.78
CA THR A 264 6.28 4.93 -1.42
C THR A 264 6.44 3.64 -0.61
N ILE A 265 7.10 2.64 -1.17
CA ILE A 265 7.24 1.30 -0.59
C ILE A 265 8.70 0.84 -0.64
N GLY A 266 9.06 -0.07 0.25
CA GLY A 266 10.41 -0.58 0.35
C GLY A 266 10.64 -1.39 1.62
N GLY A 267 11.88 -1.71 1.92
CA GLY A 267 12.29 -2.44 3.11
C GLY A 267 13.28 -3.57 2.82
N HIS A 268 13.83 -4.19 3.84
CA HIS A 268 14.66 -5.37 3.68
C HIS A 268 13.83 -6.65 3.67
N ASN A 269 14.24 -7.63 2.84
CA ASN A 269 13.47 -8.86 2.60
C ASN A 269 12.05 -8.52 2.16
N SER A 270 11.93 -7.67 1.12
CA SER A 270 10.68 -7.12 0.63
C SER A 270 10.14 -7.89 -0.58
N MET A 271 8.81 -7.85 -0.76
CA MET A 271 8.14 -8.34 -1.98
C MET A 271 6.89 -7.51 -2.27
N PHE A 272 6.83 -6.95 -3.48
CA PHE A 272 5.68 -6.21 -3.98
C PHE A 272 5.21 -6.87 -5.26
N CYS A 273 4.10 -7.62 -5.18
CA CYS A 273 3.69 -8.46 -6.30
C CYS A 273 2.20 -8.45 -6.58
N ARG A 274 1.86 -8.53 -7.86
CA ARG A 274 0.48 -8.61 -8.36
C ARG A 274 -0.42 -7.45 -7.92
N ASN A 275 0.18 -6.25 -7.72
CA ASN A 275 -0.55 -5.04 -7.36
C ASN A 275 -0.92 -4.23 -8.60
N LEU A 276 -1.94 -3.39 -8.47
CA LEU A 276 -2.34 -2.38 -9.45
C LEU A 276 -2.03 -0.98 -8.92
N PHE A 277 -1.23 -0.23 -9.68
CA PHE A 277 -1.05 1.22 -9.50
C PHE A 277 -1.77 1.93 -10.66
N ALA A 278 -2.84 2.68 -10.38
CA ALA A 278 -3.69 3.23 -11.43
C ALA A 278 -4.08 4.69 -11.21
N SER A 279 -3.88 5.50 -12.27
CA SER A 279 -4.36 6.90 -12.30
C SER A 279 -3.81 7.75 -11.14
N ASN A 280 -2.51 7.61 -10.87
CA ASN A 280 -1.78 8.49 -9.97
C ASN A 280 -0.78 9.34 -10.78
N ILE A 281 -0.58 10.59 -10.39
CA ILE A 281 0.34 11.49 -11.11
C ILE A 281 1.74 10.89 -11.19
N SER A 282 2.22 10.30 -10.10
CA SER A 282 3.61 9.89 -9.90
C SER A 282 3.72 8.77 -8.87
N ARG A 283 4.93 8.24 -8.68
CA ARG A 283 5.23 7.21 -7.68
C ARG A 283 4.34 5.97 -7.82
N ASN A 284 4.43 5.32 -8.96
CA ASN A 284 3.66 4.11 -9.27
C ASN A 284 4.56 2.82 -9.34
N CYS A 285 5.41 2.53 -8.35
CA CYS A 285 5.62 3.14 -7.03
C CYS A 285 6.95 3.93 -6.94
N SER A 286 7.20 4.59 -5.80
CA SER A 286 8.51 5.11 -5.42
C SER A 286 9.21 4.11 -4.50
N ILE A 287 10.51 3.89 -4.75
CA ILE A 287 11.35 2.95 -4.00
C ILE A 287 11.95 3.69 -2.81
N GLY A 288 11.85 3.14 -1.62
CA GLY A 288 12.52 3.65 -0.42
C GLY A 288 14.05 3.69 -0.56
N MET A 289 14.77 3.99 0.51
CA MET A 289 16.23 4.02 0.54
C MET A 289 16.80 2.73 1.13
N ASN A 290 18.02 2.33 0.72
CA ASN A 290 18.77 1.17 1.24
C ASN A 290 18.01 -0.17 1.07
N GLU A 291 17.47 -0.43 -0.11
CA GLU A 291 16.47 -1.48 -0.28
C GLU A 291 16.95 -2.70 -1.07
N ASP A 292 16.54 -3.87 -0.58
CA ASP A 292 16.41 -5.08 -1.39
C ASP A 292 14.97 -5.10 -1.95
N PHE A 293 14.77 -4.46 -3.08
CA PHE A 293 13.45 -4.14 -3.60
C PHE A 293 13.04 -5.12 -4.72
N ASN A 294 11.94 -5.82 -4.50
CA ASN A 294 11.42 -6.78 -5.47
C ASN A 294 10.01 -6.39 -5.96
N LEU A 295 9.91 -5.97 -7.20
CA LEU A 295 8.68 -5.57 -7.87
C LEU A 295 8.37 -6.59 -8.98
N VAL A 296 7.42 -7.51 -8.72
CA VAL A 296 7.16 -8.67 -9.57
C VAL A 296 5.68 -8.74 -9.97
N ASN A 297 5.39 -8.86 -11.26
CA ASN A 297 4.04 -9.07 -11.78
C ASN A 297 3.00 -7.99 -11.43
N ASN A 298 3.41 -6.73 -11.24
CA ASN A 298 2.49 -5.63 -11.00
C ASN A 298 1.99 -5.02 -12.30
N VAL A 299 0.92 -4.25 -12.21
CA VAL A 299 0.36 -3.44 -13.31
C VAL A 299 0.43 -1.97 -12.95
N THR A 300 1.01 -1.16 -13.84
CA THR A 300 1.03 0.30 -13.72
C THR A 300 0.23 0.90 -14.87
N PHE A 301 -0.76 1.73 -14.57
CA PHE A 301 -1.63 2.35 -15.54
C PHE A 301 -1.77 3.87 -15.34
N ASN A 302 -1.71 4.63 -16.45
CA ASN A 302 -2.14 6.03 -16.51
C ASN A 302 -1.38 6.98 -15.58
N TRP A 303 -0.05 6.95 -15.61
CA TRP A 303 0.81 7.92 -14.91
C TRP A 303 1.04 9.18 -15.75
N TRP A 304 1.21 10.33 -15.08
CA TRP A 304 1.52 11.58 -15.77
C TRP A 304 3.02 11.90 -15.78
N ASN A 305 3.69 11.74 -14.64
CA ASN A 305 5.08 12.17 -14.47
C ASN A 305 6.06 11.01 -14.26
N ARG A 306 5.79 10.10 -13.32
CA ARG A 306 6.70 8.99 -13.02
C ARG A 306 5.93 7.67 -12.90
N SER A 307 6.47 6.64 -13.52
CA SER A 307 6.08 5.25 -13.28
C SER A 307 6.73 4.76 -11.98
N VAL A 308 7.70 3.84 -12.04
CA VAL A 308 8.53 3.48 -10.89
C VAL A 308 9.73 4.42 -10.80
N ASP A 309 10.10 4.84 -9.60
CA ASP A 309 11.27 5.71 -9.37
C ASP A 309 11.86 5.50 -7.97
N GLY A 310 13.00 6.09 -7.68
CA GLY A 310 13.60 6.12 -6.34
C GLY A 310 14.80 5.18 -6.16
N GLY A 311 15.01 4.74 -4.93
CA GLY A 311 16.23 4.08 -4.50
C GLY A 311 17.36 5.05 -4.23
N ASP A 312 18.57 4.53 -4.08
CA ASP A 312 19.81 5.26 -3.93
C ASP A 312 21.01 4.39 -4.39
N GLU A 313 22.24 4.81 -4.09
CA GLU A 313 23.45 4.09 -4.48
C GLU A 313 23.64 2.72 -3.81
N THR A 314 22.88 2.44 -2.74
CA THR A 314 22.95 1.15 -2.02
C THR A 314 21.89 0.17 -2.47
N SER A 315 20.91 0.62 -3.25
CA SER A 315 19.73 -0.15 -3.64
C SER A 315 20.07 -1.32 -4.57
N ARG A 316 19.39 -2.45 -4.36
CA ARG A 316 19.40 -3.66 -5.18
C ARG A 316 17.97 -3.95 -5.63
N LEU A 317 17.72 -3.77 -6.93
CA LEU A 317 16.37 -3.78 -7.47
C LEU A 317 16.15 -5.00 -8.37
N ASN A 318 15.08 -5.74 -8.14
CA ASN A 318 14.49 -6.70 -9.08
C ASN A 318 13.16 -6.14 -9.60
N ILE A 319 13.08 -5.86 -10.90
CA ILE A 319 11.86 -5.36 -11.57
C ILE A 319 11.51 -6.33 -12.69
N ILE A 320 10.62 -7.29 -12.37
CA ILE A 320 10.44 -8.51 -13.16
C ILE A 320 8.98 -8.66 -13.62
N ASN A 321 8.78 -8.86 -14.92
CA ASN A 321 7.50 -9.27 -15.53
C ASN A 321 6.32 -8.37 -15.12
N ASN A 322 6.54 -7.05 -14.95
CA ASN A 322 5.47 -6.10 -14.72
C ASN A 322 4.85 -5.62 -16.03
N TYR A 323 3.63 -5.11 -15.99
CA TYR A 323 2.91 -4.59 -17.15
C TYR A 323 2.68 -3.08 -17.01
N PHE A 324 3.24 -2.29 -17.93
CA PHE A 324 3.11 -0.84 -17.97
C PHE A 324 2.17 -0.44 -19.10
N LYS A 325 1.05 0.19 -18.77
CA LYS A 325 0.02 0.61 -19.73
C LYS A 325 -0.16 2.13 -19.70
N PRO A 326 0.43 2.87 -20.68
CA PRO A 326 0.19 4.31 -20.80
C PRO A 326 -1.30 4.60 -20.98
N GLY A 327 -1.83 5.50 -20.17
CA GLY A 327 -3.25 5.85 -20.17
C GLY A 327 -3.56 7.22 -20.82
N PRO A 328 -4.75 7.77 -20.59
CA PRO A 328 -5.17 9.04 -21.18
C PRO A 328 -4.32 10.24 -20.78
N ILE A 329 -3.84 10.31 -19.53
CA ILE A 329 -3.01 11.43 -19.05
C ILE A 329 -1.52 11.25 -19.36
N THR A 330 -1.07 10.04 -19.68
CA THR A 330 0.35 9.76 -19.91
C THR A 330 0.84 10.51 -21.14
N PRO A 331 1.93 11.33 -21.03
CA PRO A 331 2.47 12.10 -22.16
C PRO A 331 3.13 11.18 -23.19
N LYS A 332 2.39 10.75 -24.20
CA LYS A 332 2.80 9.73 -25.19
C LYS A 332 3.90 10.19 -26.15
N ASP A 333 4.11 11.47 -26.26
CA ASP A 333 5.15 12.14 -27.06
C ASP A 333 6.50 12.23 -26.33
N LYS A 334 6.56 11.84 -25.07
CA LYS A 334 7.76 11.95 -24.21
C LYS A 334 8.30 10.58 -23.80
N PRO A 335 9.63 10.49 -23.49
CA PRO A 335 10.26 9.23 -23.03
C PRO A 335 9.56 8.59 -21.83
N ILE A 336 8.91 9.40 -20.98
CA ILE A 336 8.17 8.92 -19.83
C ILE A 336 7.03 7.94 -20.17
N ALA A 337 6.50 8.00 -21.39
CA ALA A 337 5.46 7.07 -21.84
C ALA A 337 5.90 5.60 -21.86
N HIS A 338 7.21 5.35 -21.96
CA HIS A 338 7.75 4.00 -21.99
C HIS A 338 8.78 3.74 -20.89
N ARG A 339 8.81 4.60 -19.86
CA ARG A 339 9.65 4.41 -18.68
C ARG A 339 9.14 3.26 -17.83
N ILE A 340 10.01 2.28 -17.55
CA ILE A 340 9.80 1.24 -16.55
C ILE A 340 10.24 1.78 -15.20
N VAL A 341 11.48 2.24 -15.09
CA VAL A 341 12.05 2.75 -13.85
C VAL A 341 12.98 3.94 -14.06
N LYS A 342 12.95 4.87 -13.12
CA LYS A 342 13.94 5.94 -12.96
C LYS A 342 14.72 5.72 -11.67
N PRO A 343 15.86 5.03 -11.70
CA PRO A 343 16.74 4.94 -10.53
C PRO A 343 17.23 6.33 -10.13
N GLU A 344 17.23 6.60 -8.82
CA GLU A 344 17.82 7.83 -8.29
C GLU A 344 19.28 7.59 -7.85
N SER A 345 20.11 8.62 -8.00
CA SER A 345 21.50 8.59 -7.56
C SER A 345 21.61 8.81 -6.06
N SER A 346 22.82 8.63 -5.55
CA SER A 346 23.21 8.98 -4.19
C SER A 346 22.69 10.37 -3.79
N ARG A 347 22.16 10.47 -2.59
CA ARG A 347 21.76 11.76 -1.99
C ARG A 347 22.94 12.51 -1.39
N ASP A 348 24.11 11.85 -1.28
CA ASP A 348 25.34 12.52 -0.90
C ASP A 348 25.86 13.36 -2.08
N LYS A 349 25.82 14.68 -1.94
CA LYS A 349 26.33 15.61 -2.94
C LYS A 349 27.82 15.42 -3.29
N LYS A 350 28.58 14.70 -2.46
CA LYS A 350 29.99 14.36 -2.72
C LYS A 350 30.14 13.15 -3.64
N LYS A 351 29.04 12.40 -3.88
CA LYS A 351 28.98 11.22 -4.74
C LYS A 351 27.90 11.36 -5.80
N PRO A 352 27.91 12.42 -6.62
CA PRO A 352 26.90 12.58 -7.67
C PRO A 352 27.03 11.42 -8.67
N ASP A 353 25.93 11.11 -9.34
CA ASP A 353 25.87 10.08 -10.38
C ASP A 353 26.32 8.67 -9.92
N THR A 354 26.18 8.38 -8.62
CA THR A 354 26.41 7.03 -8.07
C THR A 354 25.06 6.36 -7.86
N PHE A 355 24.85 5.22 -8.48
CA PHE A 355 23.58 4.50 -8.51
C PHE A 355 23.70 3.11 -7.88
N GLY A 356 22.61 2.60 -7.36
CA GLY A 356 22.45 1.20 -6.99
C GLY A 356 22.45 0.27 -8.20
N LYS A 357 22.17 -1.00 -7.96
CA LYS A 357 22.15 -2.06 -8.98
C LYS A 357 20.72 -2.50 -9.27
N ALA A 358 20.44 -2.84 -10.52
CA ALA A 358 19.11 -3.27 -10.93
C ALA A 358 19.14 -4.44 -11.94
N TYR A 359 18.29 -5.43 -11.69
CA TYR A 359 17.86 -6.42 -12.65
C TYR A 359 16.48 -6.02 -13.18
N VAL A 360 16.36 -5.75 -14.47
CA VAL A 360 15.12 -5.30 -15.11
C VAL A 360 14.88 -6.16 -16.34
N ALA A 361 13.88 -7.06 -16.26
CA ALA A 361 13.64 -8.06 -17.30
C ALA A 361 12.18 -8.49 -17.40
N GLY A 362 11.76 -8.88 -18.61
CA GLY A 362 10.44 -9.45 -18.87
C GLY A 362 9.27 -8.47 -18.75
N ASN A 363 9.53 -7.19 -18.50
CA ASN A 363 8.49 -6.18 -18.37
C ASN A 363 7.91 -5.82 -19.74
N VAL A 364 6.59 -5.68 -19.80
CA VAL A 364 5.86 -5.25 -21.01
C VAL A 364 5.48 -3.78 -20.88
N VAL A 365 5.79 -3.00 -21.89
CA VAL A 365 5.29 -1.62 -22.05
C VAL A 365 4.33 -1.60 -23.23
N GLU A 366 3.03 -1.47 -22.96
CA GLU A 366 1.99 -1.47 -23.97
C GLU A 366 2.22 -0.35 -24.99
N GLY A 367 2.18 -0.71 -26.29
CA GLY A 367 2.44 0.24 -27.37
C GLY A 367 3.92 0.51 -27.68
N ASN A 368 4.88 -0.09 -26.95
CA ASN A 368 6.31 0.06 -27.20
C ASN A 368 7.02 -1.31 -27.32
N ALA A 369 7.07 -1.83 -28.56
CA ALA A 369 7.68 -3.14 -28.84
C ALA A 369 9.20 -3.16 -28.56
N ARG A 370 9.91 -2.06 -28.78
CA ARG A 370 11.36 -1.92 -28.55
C ARG A 370 11.70 -2.13 -27.08
N VAL A 371 11.08 -1.36 -26.20
CA VAL A 371 11.30 -1.47 -24.74
C VAL A 371 10.80 -2.80 -24.20
N THR A 372 9.69 -3.32 -24.72
CA THR A 372 9.18 -4.64 -24.35
C THR A 372 10.16 -5.76 -24.69
N LYS A 373 10.81 -5.70 -25.87
CA LYS A 373 11.80 -6.69 -26.30
C LYS A 373 13.10 -6.62 -25.48
N ASN A 374 13.53 -5.40 -25.14
CA ASN A 374 14.70 -5.15 -24.32
C ASN A 374 14.42 -3.98 -23.38
N ASN A 375 14.15 -4.31 -22.09
CA ASN A 375 13.78 -3.29 -21.10
C ASN A 375 14.86 -2.21 -20.89
N TRP A 376 16.11 -2.52 -21.19
CA TRP A 376 17.23 -1.57 -21.12
C TRP A 376 17.31 -0.63 -22.31
N ASP A 377 16.62 -0.91 -23.39
CA ASP A 377 16.55 -0.03 -24.56
C ASP A 377 15.47 1.06 -24.38
N GLY A 378 15.70 1.98 -23.44
CA GLY A 378 14.86 3.13 -23.13
C GLY A 378 13.83 2.93 -22.01
N GLY A 379 13.72 1.76 -21.40
CA GLY A 379 12.83 1.53 -20.23
C GLY A 379 13.44 2.00 -18.91
N VAL A 380 14.75 1.88 -18.75
CA VAL A 380 15.50 2.43 -17.61
C VAL A 380 15.99 3.83 -18.00
N GLN A 381 15.56 4.86 -17.27
CA GLN A 381 15.85 6.27 -17.61
C GLN A 381 16.35 6.98 -16.36
N VAL A 382 17.67 7.24 -16.30
CA VAL A 382 18.33 7.82 -15.10
C VAL A 382 17.93 9.29 -14.90
N TYR A 383 17.87 10.06 -15.96
CA TYR A 383 17.36 11.44 -15.95
C TYR A 383 16.12 11.54 -16.82
N ASP A 384 15.43 12.67 -16.81
CA ASP A 384 14.27 12.91 -17.70
C ASP A 384 14.69 13.07 -19.19
N MET A 385 15.84 12.50 -19.52
CA MET A 385 16.46 12.49 -20.85
C MET A 385 16.47 11.06 -21.42
N PRO A 386 16.40 10.90 -22.73
CA PRO A 386 16.41 9.58 -23.36
C PRO A 386 17.75 8.85 -23.28
N ASP A 387 18.75 9.43 -22.62
CA ASP A 387 20.10 8.87 -22.55
C ASP A 387 20.20 7.76 -21.49
N ALA A 388 19.58 6.63 -21.81
CA ALA A 388 19.62 5.42 -21.00
C ALA A 388 21.03 4.78 -20.96
N GLY A 389 21.92 5.12 -21.91
CA GLY A 389 23.21 4.44 -22.08
C GLY A 389 24.27 4.80 -21.06
N LYS A 390 24.31 6.05 -20.61
CA LYS A 390 25.44 6.61 -19.84
C LYS A 390 25.76 5.87 -18.53
N PHE A 391 24.74 5.30 -17.86
CA PHE A 391 24.92 4.63 -16.56
C PHE A 391 24.52 3.14 -16.60
N THR A 392 24.27 2.57 -17.79
CA THR A 392 23.80 1.18 -17.91
C THR A 392 24.81 0.21 -17.28
N ASP A 393 26.09 0.34 -17.55
CA ASP A 393 27.12 -0.55 -17.00
C ASP A 393 27.28 -0.42 -15.47
N GLN A 394 26.97 0.76 -14.93
CA GLN A 394 26.98 0.97 -13.50
C GLN A 394 25.77 0.31 -12.83
N ILE A 395 24.58 0.40 -13.44
CA ILE A 395 23.31 0.02 -12.81
C ILE A 395 22.93 -1.43 -13.11
N ARG A 396 23.13 -1.89 -14.36
CA ARG A 396 22.63 -3.17 -14.83
C ARG A 396 23.36 -4.35 -14.20
N VAL A 397 22.57 -5.34 -13.77
CA VAL A 397 23.04 -6.72 -13.52
C VAL A 397 22.29 -7.67 -14.45
N ASN A 398 22.92 -8.82 -14.78
CA ASN A 398 22.37 -9.78 -15.75
C ASN A 398 21.58 -10.91 -15.07
N GLU A 399 21.70 -11.05 -13.76
CA GLU A 399 20.98 -12.04 -12.95
C GLU A 399 20.21 -11.33 -11.85
N PRO A 400 19.04 -11.86 -11.46
CA PRO A 400 18.28 -11.28 -10.35
C PRO A 400 19.03 -11.46 -9.04
N PHE A 401 18.88 -10.49 -8.14
CA PHE A 401 19.28 -10.64 -6.76
C PHE A 401 18.42 -11.73 -6.09
N SER A 402 18.98 -12.38 -5.07
CA SER A 402 18.19 -13.26 -4.20
C SER A 402 16.99 -12.51 -3.64
N MET A 403 15.83 -13.15 -3.67
CA MET A 403 14.57 -12.56 -3.20
C MET A 403 13.72 -13.62 -2.49
N PRO A 404 12.78 -13.18 -1.63
CA PRO A 404 11.82 -14.10 -1.02
C PRO A 404 11.01 -14.85 -2.09
N HIS A 405 10.54 -16.06 -1.71
CA HIS A 405 9.74 -16.88 -2.62
C HIS A 405 8.48 -16.14 -3.11
N VAL A 406 8.27 -16.17 -4.42
CA VAL A 406 7.09 -15.62 -5.09
C VAL A 406 6.79 -16.43 -6.35
N THR A 407 5.52 -16.64 -6.64
CA THR A 407 5.06 -17.20 -7.92
C THR A 407 5.20 -16.15 -9.02
N ILE A 408 6.02 -16.44 -10.02
CA ILE A 408 6.31 -15.54 -11.14
C ILE A 408 5.52 -15.99 -12.38
N MET A 409 4.75 -15.07 -12.95
CA MET A 409 4.02 -15.21 -14.22
C MET A 409 4.71 -14.37 -15.30
N ASP A 410 4.47 -14.64 -16.57
CA ASP A 410 4.78 -13.66 -17.62
C ASP A 410 3.91 -12.39 -17.46
N ALA A 411 4.39 -11.25 -17.98
CA ALA A 411 3.74 -9.96 -17.71
C ALA A 411 2.30 -9.86 -18.26
N LYS A 412 1.95 -10.56 -19.34
CA LYS A 412 0.58 -10.54 -19.89
C LYS A 412 -0.37 -11.39 -19.07
N THR A 413 0.08 -12.53 -18.59
CA THR A 413 -0.65 -13.37 -17.63
C THR A 413 -0.85 -12.61 -16.33
N ALA A 414 0.18 -11.93 -15.82
CA ALA A 414 0.10 -11.08 -14.64
C ALA A 414 -0.91 -9.93 -14.80
N TYR A 415 -0.95 -9.28 -15.98
CA TYR A 415 -1.95 -8.25 -16.28
C TYR A 415 -3.37 -8.76 -16.12
N ASN A 416 -3.69 -9.92 -16.70
CA ASN A 416 -5.01 -10.50 -16.59
C ASN A 416 -5.33 -10.91 -15.15
N TYR A 417 -4.39 -11.54 -14.47
CA TYR A 417 -4.52 -11.94 -13.06
C TYR A 417 -4.82 -10.75 -12.16
N VAL A 418 -4.07 -9.65 -12.29
CA VAL A 418 -4.26 -8.44 -11.49
C VAL A 418 -5.63 -7.81 -11.72
N LEU A 419 -6.10 -7.73 -12.97
CA LEU A 419 -7.43 -7.20 -13.28
C LEU A 419 -8.55 -8.04 -12.65
N GLU A 420 -8.36 -9.33 -12.53
CA GLU A 420 -9.36 -10.22 -11.95
C GLU A 420 -9.30 -10.23 -10.42
N ASN A 421 -8.11 -10.27 -9.83
CA ASN A 421 -7.92 -10.64 -8.43
C ASN A 421 -7.49 -9.49 -7.50
N ALA A 422 -6.83 -8.43 -7.98
CA ALA A 422 -6.32 -7.40 -7.09
C ALA A 422 -7.42 -6.57 -6.41
N GLY A 423 -7.10 -6.05 -5.21
CA GLY A 423 -7.99 -5.26 -4.37
C GLY A 423 -8.86 -6.09 -3.43
N ALA A 424 -9.72 -5.41 -2.68
CA ALA A 424 -10.63 -6.04 -1.74
C ALA A 424 -11.77 -6.78 -2.49
N THR A 425 -11.51 -8.02 -2.86
CA THR A 425 -12.44 -8.87 -3.61
C THR A 425 -13.43 -9.60 -2.72
N PHE A 426 -13.14 -9.75 -1.43
CA PHE A 426 -14.03 -10.31 -0.43
C PHE A 426 -14.53 -9.25 0.55
N PRO A 427 -15.78 -9.40 1.04
CA PRO A 427 -16.79 -10.38 0.57
C PRO A 427 -17.24 -10.12 -0.88
N LYS A 428 -17.00 -8.91 -1.40
CA LYS A 428 -17.38 -8.52 -2.75
C LYS A 428 -16.52 -7.33 -3.22
N ARG A 429 -16.09 -7.32 -4.49
CA ARG A 429 -15.45 -6.15 -5.09
C ARG A 429 -16.45 -5.00 -5.17
N ASP A 430 -16.10 -3.83 -4.67
CA ASP A 430 -16.97 -2.66 -4.69
C ASP A 430 -17.02 -1.95 -6.06
N ALA A 431 -17.94 -1.00 -6.20
CA ALA A 431 -18.13 -0.25 -7.44
C ALA A 431 -16.92 0.63 -7.80
N VAL A 432 -16.15 1.10 -6.80
CA VAL A 432 -14.94 1.91 -7.03
C VAL A 432 -13.87 1.07 -7.70
N ASP A 433 -13.52 -0.09 -7.10
CA ASP A 433 -12.52 -0.99 -7.68
C ASP A 433 -12.97 -1.56 -9.02
N ALA A 434 -14.26 -1.92 -9.16
CA ALA A 434 -14.83 -2.39 -10.43
C ALA A 434 -14.70 -1.34 -11.55
N ARG A 435 -14.91 -0.06 -11.23
CA ARG A 435 -14.72 1.05 -12.17
C ARG A 435 -13.25 1.23 -12.51
N VAL A 436 -12.34 1.20 -11.52
CA VAL A 436 -10.89 1.28 -11.75
C VAL A 436 -10.45 0.16 -12.68
N MET A 437 -10.83 -1.09 -12.41
CA MET A 437 -10.49 -2.23 -13.27
C MET A 437 -11.03 -2.06 -14.71
N LYS A 438 -12.24 -1.55 -14.86
CA LYS A 438 -12.81 -1.25 -16.18
C LYS A 438 -12.04 -0.15 -16.89
N THR A 439 -11.61 0.89 -16.18
CA THR A 439 -10.75 1.98 -16.69
C THR A 439 -9.42 1.41 -17.21
N VAL A 440 -8.75 0.57 -16.43
CA VAL A 440 -7.49 -0.08 -16.83
C VAL A 440 -7.69 -0.97 -18.06
N LYS A 441 -8.73 -1.81 -18.04
CA LYS A 441 -9.04 -2.75 -19.14
C LYS A 441 -9.29 -2.01 -20.46
N THR A 442 -10.11 -0.96 -20.43
CA THR A 442 -10.50 -0.21 -21.63
C THR A 442 -9.47 0.84 -22.07
N GLY A 443 -8.57 1.26 -21.17
CA GLY A 443 -7.65 2.38 -21.40
C GLY A 443 -8.35 3.74 -21.46
N LYS A 444 -9.61 3.83 -21.00
CA LYS A 444 -10.45 5.04 -21.04
C LYS A 444 -10.85 5.46 -19.63
N ALA A 445 -10.64 6.72 -19.29
CA ALA A 445 -11.12 7.27 -18.02
C ALA A 445 -12.64 7.21 -17.93
N ILE A 446 -13.15 6.82 -16.77
CA ILE A 446 -14.59 6.80 -16.45
C ILE A 446 -14.81 7.87 -15.38
N TYR A 447 -15.63 8.85 -15.70
CA TYR A 447 -15.89 10.01 -14.86
C TYR A 447 -17.36 10.42 -14.90
N VAL A 448 -17.77 11.23 -13.92
CA VAL A 448 -19.09 11.86 -13.87
C VAL A 448 -19.04 13.16 -14.67
N LYS A 449 -19.95 13.32 -15.63
CA LYS A 449 -20.05 14.55 -16.41
C LYS A 449 -20.46 15.72 -15.49
N ASP A 450 -19.83 16.87 -15.68
CA ASP A 450 -20.08 18.10 -14.94
C ASP A 450 -19.96 17.96 -13.40
N ALA A 451 -19.10 17.01 -12.98
CA ALA A 451 -18.82 16.81 -11.57
C ALA A 451 -18.10 18.02 -10.96
N PRO A 452 -18.31 18.32 -9.67
CA PRO A 452 -17.65 19.43 -9.01
C PRO A 452 -16.13 19.26 -8.99
N GLU A 453 -15.42 20.35 -9.19
CA GLU A 453 -13.97 20.40 -9.08
C GLU A 453 -13.56 20.92 -7.70
N PHE A 454 -12.51 20.36 -7.16
CA PHE A 454 -11.83 20.95 -6.03
C PHE A 454 -10.74 21.91 -6.55
N VAL A 455 -10.89 23.19 -6.24
CA VAL A 455 -9.90 24.23 -6.56
C VAL A 455 -9.22 24.64 -5.27
N SER A 456 -7.93 24.30 -5.14
CA SER A 456 -7.14 24.72 -3.99
C SER A 456 -6.83 26.23 -4.06
N THR A 457 -7.06 26.94 -2.94
CA THR A 457 -6.58 28.31 -2.74
C THR A 457 -5.12 28.36 -2.26
N TYR A 458 -4.52 27.22 -1.92
CA TYR A 458 -3.20 27.12 -1.30
C TYR A 458 -2.08 26.78 -2.27
N VAL A 459 -2.42 26.28 -3.47
CA VAL A 459 -1.44 25.90 -4.48
C VAL A 459 -2.03 26.01 -5.87
N LYS A 460 -1.22 26.47 -6.84
CA LYS A 460 -1.59 26.40 -8.25
C LYS A 460 -1.35 24.98 -8.78
N ARG A 461 -2.40 24.34 -9.28
CA ARG A 461 -2.30 23.01 -9.87
C ARG A 461 -1.41 23.00 -11.11
N ARG A 462 -0.68 21.91 -11.30
CA ARG A 462 0.15 21.65 -12.47
C ARG A 462 -0.66 21.14 -13.66
N LEU A 463 -1.74 20.40 -13.37
CA LEU A 463 -2.64 19.84 -14.38
C LEU A 463 -3.84 20.77 -14.62
N PRO A 464 -4.44 20.72 -15.83
CA PRO A 464 -5.70 21.41 -16.11
C PRO A 464 -6.82 20.97 -15.17
N VAL A 465 -7.78 21.85 -14.94
CA VAL A 465 -8.96 21.61 -14.09
C VAL A 465 -9.75 20.36 -14.52
N ASP A 466 -9.82 20.09 -15.83
CA ASP A 466 -10.53 18.96 -16.39
C ASP A 466 -9.69 17.67 -16.48
N SER A 467 -8.55 17.59 -15.79
CA SER A 467 -7.69 16.40 -15.74
C SER A 467 -8.43 15.12 -15.27
N TYR A 468 -9.54 15.27 -14.55
CA TYR A 468 -10.38 14.14 -14.16
C TYR A 468 -10.97 13.39 -15.36
N LYS A 469 -11.19 14.07 -16.50
CA LYS A 469 -11.61 13.43 -17.77
C LYS A 469 -10.51 12.51 -18.34
N GLN A 470 -9.29 12.65 -17.84
CA GLN A 470 -8.14 11.81 -18.18
C GLN A 470 -7.72 10.89 -17.01
N GLY A 471 -8.52 10.86 -15.93
CA GLY A 471 -8.36 9.94 -14.80
C GLY A 471 -7.56 10.48 -13.62
N ILE A 472 -7.10 11.76 -13.63
CA ILE A 472 -6.48 12.39 -12.45
C ILE A 472 -7.49 13.32 -11.79
N ILE A 473 -7.95 12.91 -10.63
CA ILE A 473 -9.07 13.53 -9.92
C ILE A 473 -8.61 14.41 -8.75
N THR A 474 -9.46 15.33 -8.34
CA THR A 474 -9.29 16.18 -7.15
C THR A 474 -10.39 15.97 -6.12
N ASP A 475 -11.46 15.30 -6.52
CA ASP A 475 -12.61 15.02 -5.67
C ASP A 475 -13.18 13.64 -6.03
N PRO A 476 -13.44 12.78 -5.06
CA PRO A 476 -14.06 11.46 -5.32
C PRO A 476 -15.37 11.52 -6.09
N ARG A 477 -16.15 12.61 -5.97
CA ARG A 477 -17.40 12.80 -6.70
C ARG A 477 -17.21 12.84 -8.22
N GLN A 478 -16.01 13.20 -8.69
CA GLN A 478 -15.67 13.18 -10.12
C GLN A 478 -15.71 11.77 -10.74
N VAL A 479 -15.69 10.75 -9.88
CA VAL A 479 -15.72 9.33 -10.28
C VAL A 479 -16.86 8.55 -9.60
N GLY A 480 -17.87 9.24 -9.08
CA GLY A 480 -19.04 8.64 -8.47
C GLY A 480 -19.02 8.53 -6.94
N GLY A 481 -17.91 8.91 -6.29
CA GLY A 481 -17.78 8.90 -4.83
C GLY A 481 -17.81 7.52 -4.20
N LEU A 482 -18.11 7.48 -2.89
CA LEU A 482 -18.24 6.23 -2.14
C LEU A 482 -19.61 5.58 -2.46
N PRO A 483 -19.64 4.27 -2.77
CA PRO A 483 -20.89 3.53 -2.85
C PRO A 483 -21.51 3.34 -1.46
N GLU A 484 -22.77 2.95 -1.42
CA GLU A 484 -23.35 2.36 -0.22
C GLU A 484 -22.83 0.93 -0.05
N TYR A 485 -22.56 0.55 1.21
CA TYR A 485 -22.21 -0.82 1.58
C TYR A 485 -23.33 -1.37 2.44
N LYS A 486 -23.95 -2.45 2.01
CA LYS A 486 -25.09 -3.09 2.65
C LYS A 486 -24.74 -4.52 3.06
N GLY A 487 -25.16 -4.91 4.24
CA GLY A 487 -25.00 -6.27 4.73
C GLY A 487 -25.72 -6.44 6.05
N THR A 488 -26.21 -7.65 6.29
CA THR A 488 -26.85 -8.02 7.54
C THR A 488 -25.83 -8.77 8.39
N PRO A 489 -25.65 -8.39 9.66
CA PRO A 489 -24.80 -9.13 10.58
C PRO A 489 -25.17 -10.62 10.59
N VAL A 490 -24.17 -11.48 10.71
CA VAL A 490 -24.38 -12.93 10.89
C VAL A 490 -24.64 -13.24 12.35
N VAL A 491 -25.34 -14.34 12.62
CA VAL A 491 -25.54 -14.83 14.00
C VAL A 491 -24.22 -15.43 14.47
N ASP A 492 -23.72 -14.94 15.58
CA ASP A 492 -22.49 -15.32 16.28
C ASP A 492 -22.85 -15.19 17.78
N THR A 493 -23.31 -16.30 18.35
CA THR A 493 -24.01 -16.30 19.66
C THR A 493 -23.06 -16.05 20.81
N ASP A 494 -21.84 -16.54 20.77
CA ASP A 494 -20.83 -16.38 21.82
C ASP A 494 -19.85 -15.23 21.55
N GLY A 495 -19.90 -14.63 20.36
CA GLY A 495 -19.15 -13.43 20.01
C GLY A 495 -17.67 -13.68 19.73
N ASP A 496 -17.31 -14.87 19.31
CA ASP A 496 -15.93 -15.28 19.03
C ASP A 496 -15.47 -14.99 17.58
N GLY A 497 -16.39 -14.46 16.75
CA GLY A 497 -16.14 -14.04 15.39
C GLY A 497 -16.34 -15.13 14.34
N MET A 498 -16.74 -16.35 14.75
CA MET A 498 -17.19 -17.40 13.84
C MET A 498 -18.72 -17.43 13.82
N PRO A 499 -19.36 -17.54 12.65
CA PRO A 499 -20.82 -17.66 12.60
C PRO A 499 -21.29 -19.02 13.15
N ASP A 500 -22.37 -19.04 13.95
CA ASP A 500 -22.98 -20.28 14.49
C ASP A 500 -23.14 -21.37 13.41
N ALA A 501 -23.61 -20.97 12.23
CA ALA A 501 -23.84 -21.90 11.12
C ALA A 501 -22.54 -22.55 10.59
N TRP A 502 -21.40 -21.84 10.67
CA TRP A 502 -20.10 -22.37 10.29
C TRP A 502 -19.59 -23.35 11.36
N GLU A 503 -19.73 -22.98 12.63
CA GLU A 503 -19.32 -23.81 13.77
C GLU A 503 -20.10 -25.13 13.81
N VAL A 504 -21.41 -25.08 13.72
CA VAL A 504 -22.28 -26.28 13.67
C VAL A 504 -21.88 -27.16 12.47
N ARG A 505 -21.60 -26.58 11.33
CA ARG A 505 -21.17 -27.32 10.12
C ARG A 505 -19.92 -28.15 10.35
N TYR A 506 -18.98 -27.65 11.15
CA TYR A 506 -17.69 -28.28 11.40
C TYR A 506 -17.58 -28.94 12.79
N GLY A 507 -18.69 -29.01 13.53
CA GLY A 507 -18.76 -29.69 14.83
C GLY A 507 -18.10 -28.93 15.97
N LEU A 508 -18.03 -27.58 15.85
CA LEU A 508 -17.63 -26.66 16.89
C LEU A 508 -18.87 -26.24 17.72
N ASN A 509 -18.66 -25.54 18.82
CA ASN A 509 -19.73 -25.19 19.75
C ASN A 509 -20.07 -23.70 19.72
N PRO A 510 -21.20 -23.23 19.13
CA PRO A 510 -21.61 -21.82 19.05
C PRO A 510 -21.86 -21.14 20.41
N ASN A 511 -21.55 -21.80 21.52
CA ASN A 511 -21.66 -21.26 22.88
C ASN A 511 -20.33 -21.38 23.66
N ASP A 512 -19.20 -21.68 23.00
CA ASP A 512 -17.87 -21.76 23.61
C ASP A 512 -16.91 -20.77 22.94
N PRO A 513 -16.83 -19.50 23.36
CA PRO A 513 -15.96 -18.50 22.72
C PRO A 513 -14.47 -18.85 22.83
N GLY A 514 -14.12 -19.88 23.58
CA GLY A 514 -12.76 -20.37 23.72
C GLY A 514 -12.32 -21.32 22.63
N ASP A 515 -13.20 -21.78 21.77
CA ASP A 515 -12.80 -22.72 20.72
C ASP A 515 -12.24 -22.01 19.46
N ALA A 516 -12.54 -20.71 19.24
CA ALA A 516 -11.97 -19.91 18.15
C ALA A 516 -10.43 -19.95 18.11
N VAL A 517 -9.79 -19.94 19.26
CA VAL A 517 -8.31 -19.91 19.36
C VAL A 517 -7.69 -21.32 19.41
N LYS A 518 -8.50 -22.38 19.40
CA LYS A 518 -8.05 -23.78 19.34
C LYS A 518 -7.76 -24.18 17.87
N ASP A 519 -6.95 -25.18 17.69
CA ASP A 519 -6.69 -25.84 16.40
C ASP A 519 -7.35 -27.22 16.41
N CYS A 520 -8.51 -27.36 15.78
CA CYS A 520 -9.34 -28.56 15.86
C CYS A 520 -8.75 -29.79 15.14
N ASN A 521 -7.87 -29.58 14.15
CA ASN A 521 -7.28 -30.69 13.37
C ASN A 521 -5.75 -30.76 13.47
N GLY A 522 -5.11 -29.85 14.20
CA GLY A 522 -3.66 -29.84 14.44
C GLY A 522 -2.84 -29.52 13.20
N ASP A 523 -3.32 -28.62 12.32
CA ASP A 523 -2.60 -28.20 11.10
C ASP A 523 -1.83 -26.87 11.29
N GLY A 524 -1.96 -26.25 12.46
CA GLY A 524 -1.25 -25.02 12.86
C GLY A 524 -2.08 -23.73 12.75
N TYR A 525 -3.20 -23.73 12.01
CA TYR A 525 -4.14 -22.60 12.03
C TYR A 525 -5.22 -22.79 13.10
N THR A 526 -5.54 -21.73 13.84
CA THR A 526 -6.66 -21.74 14.79
C THR A 526 -8.00 -21.81 14.04
N ASN A 527 -9.08 -22.15 14.74
CA ASN A 527 -10.41 -22.30 14.12
C ASN A 527 -10.86 -20.98 13.50
N ILE A 528 -10.65 -19.85 14.19
CA ILE A 528 -10.94 -18.52 13.59
C ILE A 528 -10.08 -18.27 12.34
N GLU A 529 -8.80 -18.67 12.32
CA GLU A 529 -7.96 -18.53 11.12
C GLU A 529 -8.45 -19.45 9.99
N LYS A 530 -8.96 -20.64 10.31
CA LYS A 530 -9.59 -21.52 9.30
C LYS A 530 -10.83 -20.85 8.69
N TYR A 531 -11.69 -20.26 9.53
CA TYR A 531 -12.86 -19.53 9.05
C TYR A 531 -12.48 -18.37 8.13
N ILE A 532 -11.67 -17.42 8.63
CA ILE A 532 -11.35 -16.20 7.88
C ILE A 532 -10.54 -16.45 6.60
N ASN A 533 -9.83 -17.58 6.52
CA ASN A 533 -9.02 -17.94 5.37
C ASN A 533 -9.69 -19.02 4.49
N GLY A 534 -10.90 -19.47 4.82
CA GLY A 534 -11.60 -20.47 4.03
C GLY A 534 -10.91 -21.83 4.01
N ILE A 535 -10.16 -22.19 5.06
CA ILE A 535 -9.55 -23.50 5.24
C ILE A 535 -10.65 -24.49 5.68
N ASP A 536 -10.63 -25.70 5.15
CA ASP A 536 -11.57 -26.76 5.52
C ASP A 536 -11.08 -27.45 6.81
N PRO A 537 -11.76 -27.27 7.96
CA PRO A 537 -11.34 -27.88 9.24
C PRO A 537 -11.35 -29.42 9.23
N ALA A 538 -12.11 -30.04 8.32
CA ALA A 538 -12.15 -31.49 8.19
C ALA A 538 -10.90 -32.07 7.52
N LYS A 539 -10.04 -31.23 6.94
CA LYS A 539 -8.85 -31.65 6.21
C LYS A 539 -7.59 -31.13 6.90
N LYS A 540 -6.80 -32.06 7.44
CA LYS A 540 -5.46 -31.70 7.93
C LYS A 540 -4.51 -31.52 6.74
N VAL A 541 -3.89 -30.32 6.64
CA VAL A 541 -2.92 -29.98 5.59
C VAL A 541 -1.58 -29.68 6.25
N ASP A 542 -0.50 -30.17 5.67
CA ASP A 542 0.85 -29.77 6.08
C ASP A 542 1.21 -28.43 5.44
N TRP A 543 0.98 -27.34 6.16
CA TRP A 543 1.28 -25.98 5.70
C TRP A 543 2.76 -25.62 5.74
N THR A 544 3.63 -26.50 6.23
CA THR A 544 5.09 -26.34 6.13
C THR A 544 5.61 -26.72 4.75
N ASP A 545 4.87 -27.53 3.99
CA ASP A 545 5.19 -27.82 2.58
C ASP A 545 4.68 -26.67 1.70
N ILE A 546 5.61 -25.95 1.09
CA ILE A 546 5.32 -24.83 0.19
C ILE A 546 4.37 -25.18 -0.96
N LYS A 547 4.31 -26.45 -1.38
CA LYS A 547 3.40 -26.90 -2.43
C LYS A 547 1.93 -26.82 -2.04
N ASN A 548 1.63 -26.79 -0.74
CA ASN A 548 0.28 -26.63 -0.21
C ASN A 548 -0.10 -25.15 -0.04
N ASN A 549 0.87 -24.23 -0.15
CA ASN A 549 0.65 -22.81 0.05
C ASN A 549 -0.02 -22.15 -1.17
N HIS A 550 -1.31 -22.32 -1.32
CA HIS A 550 -2.12 -21.66 -2.35
C HIS A 550 -3.33 -20.96 -1.75
N ASP A 551 -3.80 -19.90 -2.39
CA ASP A 551 -4.91 -19.10 -1.88
C ASP A 551 -6.22 -19.91 -1.83
N THR A 552 -6.67 -20.19 -0.63
CA THR A 552 -7.89 -20.96 -0.35
C THR A 552 -9.18 -20.16 -0.55
N LEU A 553 -9.09 -18.83 -0.69
CA LEU A 553 -10.21 -17.95 -1.00
C LEU A 553 -10.44 -17.76 -2.52
N ALA A 554 -9.43 -17.98 -3.36
CA ALA A 554 -9.45 -17.64 -4.79
C ALA A 554 -10.64 -18.19 -5.58
N LYS A 555 -11.23 -19.31 -5.16
CA LYS A 555 -12.38 -19.95 -5.82
C LYS A 555 -13.67 -19.89 -5.00
N ARG A 556 -13.65 -19.22 -3.85
CA ARG A 556 -14.82 -19.11 -2.98
C ARG A 556 -15.67 -17.90 -3.32
N LYS A 557 -16.96 -18.03 -3.12
CA LYS A 557 -17.94 -16.93 -3.25
C LYS A 557 -18.33 -16.34 -1.89
N SER A 558 -18.09 -17.09 -0.81
CA SER A 558 -18.31 -16.68 0.59
C SER A 558 -17.42 -17.48 1.52
N LEU A 559 -17.31 -17.05 2.76
CA LEU A 559 -16.64 -17.80 3.85
C LEU A 559 -17.52 -18.92 4.40
N MET A 560 -18.83 -18.83 4.18
CA MET A 560 -19.87 -19.78 4.63
C MET A 560 -19.96 -21.00 3.71
#